data_ae2a06660a2090c187c42485385f8771
#
_entry.id   ae2a06660a2090c187c42485385f8771
#
_cell.length_a   1.000
_cell.length_b   1.000
_cell.length_c   1.000
_cell.angle_alpha   90.00
_cell.angle_beta   90.00
_cell.angle_gamma   90.00
#
_symmetry.space_group_name_H-M   'P 1'
#
loop_
_entity.id
_entity.type
_entity.pdbx_description
1 polymer ?
#
loop_
_entity_poly.entity_id
_entity_poly.type
_entity_poly.pdbx_seq_one_letter_code
_entity_poly.pdbx_strand_id
1 'polypeptide(L)'
;MGGMGNPLGLRERRRRETSADIRDAAVRLTLERGFDKVTIDEICAEAGISTRTFFNYFPNKESAIAYGPSDIPPELVADFVAAGPAPYSEVLAELITLAAHHLRDVPPKREHAAHMLELAKTSPAVLAAFLADLERFQLQLTDIILRRQDMKPDDEMAALISALALTAVRSGLERWAGGEPDDGDDTPMPYVERAAALVNSIFTK
;
A
#
# COMPACT_ATOMS: atom_id res chain seq x y z
N MET A 1 13.19 4.78 34.31
CA MET A 1 14.09 4.31 33.23
C MET A 1 13.44 4.71 31.94
N GLY A 2 13.94 5.79 31.32
CA GLY A 2 13.37 6.34 30.11
C GLY A 2 13.76 5.50 28.89
N GLY A 3 12.76 4.99 28.16
CA GLY A 3 12.97 4.33 26.90
C GLY A 3 13.49 5.32 25.86
N MET A 4 14.73 5.16 25.47
CA MET A 4 15.32 5.86 24.31
C MET A 4 14.62 5.34 23.07
N GLY A 5 13.59 6.06 22.60
CA GLY A 5 12.97 5.78 21.30
C GLY A 5 14.03 5.79 20.21
N ASN A 6 14.08 4.72 19.43
CA ASN A 6 15.02 4.53 18.33
C ASN A 6 14.90 5.72 17.34
N PRO A 7 15.96 6.55 17.13
CA PRO A 7 15.89 7.73 16.27
C PRO A 7 15.60 7.38 14.80
N LEU A 8 15.87 6.14 14.37
CA LEU A 8 15.51 5.63 13.05
C LEU A 8 13.98 5.47 12.92
N GLY A 9 13.30 5.00 13.97
CA GLY A 9 11.83 4.89 13.98
C GLY A 9 11.12 6.24 13.94
N LEU A 10 11.66 7.28 14.59
CA LEU A 10 11.10 8.64 14.55
C LEU A 10 11.22 9.30 13.15
N ARG A 11 12.33 9.08 12.48
CA ARG A 11 12.54 9.60 11.11
C ARG A 11 11.60 8.94 10.11
N GLU A 12 11.48 7.62 10.20
CA GLU A 12 10.60 6.85 9.32
C GLU A 12 9.13 7.18 9.56
N ARG A 13 8.73 7.30 10.83
CA ARG A 13 7.38 7.73 11.19
C ARG A 13 7.06 9.12 10.62
N ARG A 14 7.93 10.11 10.78
CA ARG A 14 7.76 11.45 10.20
C ARG A 14 7.70 11.42 8.68
N ARG A 15 8.50 10.55 8.05
CA ARG A 15 8.46 10.37 6.60
C ARG A 15 7.09 9.88 6.14
N ARG A 16 6.52 8.90 6.82
CA ARG A 16 5.18 8.36 6.54
C ARG A 16 4.09 9.40 6.77
N GLU A 17 4.15 10.12 7.89
CA GLU A 17 3.22 11.21 8.20
C GLU A 17 3.24 12.27 7.09
N THR A 18 4.41 12.78 6.71
CA THR A 18 4.54 13.76 5.62
C THR A 18 4.04 13.21 4.27
N SER A 19 4.33 11.95 3.95
CA SER A 19 3.83 11.32 2.73
C SER A 19 2.30 11.24 2.73
N ALA A 20 1.68 10.91 3.87
CA ALA A 20 0.24 10.87 4.02
C ALA A 20 -0.39 12.26 3.87
N ASP A 21 0.20 13.30 4.48
CA ASP A 21 -0.27 14.68 4.37
C ASP A 21 -0.25 15.18 2.92
N ILE A 22 0.81 14.87 2.16
CA ILE A 22 0.91 15.23 0.75
C ILE A 22 -0.17 14.51 -0.07
N ARG A 23 -0.39 13.22 0.16
CA ARG A 23 -1.43 12.43 -0.52
C ARG A 23 -2.83 12.95 -0.21
N ASP A 24 -3.13 13.21 1.05
CA ASP A 24 -4.42 13.76 1.48
C ASP A 24 -4.69 15.10 0.82
N ALA A 25 -3.71 16.01 0.77
CA ALA A 25 -3.82 17.29 0.09
C ALA A 25 -4.06 17.11 -1.42
N ALA A 26 -3.29 16.22 -2.08
CA ALA A 26 -3.41 15.97 -3.51
C ALA A 26 -4.79 15.39 -3.87
N VAL A 27 -5.25 14.38 -3.14
CA VAL A 27 -6.54 13.74 -3.39
C VAL A 27 -7.69 14.71 -3.12
N ARG A 28 -7.67 15.46 -2.00
CA ARG A 28 -8.70 16.43 -1.66
C ARG A 28 -8.82 17.53 -2.71
N LEU A 29 -7.70 18.13 -3.14
CA LEU A 29 -7.72 19.15 -4.18
C LEU A 29 -8.24 18.61 -5.51
N THR A 30 -7.91 17.37 -5.86
CA THR A 30 -8.41 16.75 -7.11
C THR A 30 -9.89 16.39 -7.04
N LEU A 31 -10.40 16.01 -5.88
CA LEU A 31 -11.84 15.83 -5.65
C LEU A 31 -12.60 17.16 -5.83
N GLU A 32 -12.06 18.25 -5.28
CA GLU A 32 -12.73 19.56 -5.30
C GLU A 32 -12.69 20.23 -6.69
N ARG A 33 -11.59 20.12 -7.42
CA ARG A 33 -11.30 20.93 -8.61
C ARG A 33 -11.11 20.16 -9.90
N GLY A 34 -10.97 18.84 -9.80
CA GLY A 34 -10.59 17.95 -10.91
C GLY A 34 -9.08 17.85 -11.10
N PHE A 35 -8.62 16.67 -11.53
CA PHE A 35 -7.22 16.31 -11.66
C PHE A 35 -6.39 17.29 -12.50
N ASP A 36 -6.90 17.72 -13.66
CA ASP A 36 -6.15 18.57 -14.60
C ASP A 36 -5.91 19.98 -14.08
N LYS A 37 -6.73 20.44 -13.14
CA LYS A 37 -6.66 21.82 -12.60
C LYS A 37 -5.75 21.95 -11.39
N VAL A 38 -5.30 20.83 -10.81
CA VAL A 38 -4.45 20.84 -9.61
C VAL A 38 -2.98 20.83 -10.01
N THR A 39 -2.22 21.74 -9.41
CA THR A 39 -0.77 21.87 -9.58
C THR A 39 0.00 21.35 -8.37
N ILE A 40 1.28 21.00 -8.56
CA ILE A 40 2.17 20.61 -7.47
C ILE A 40 2.33 21.75 -6.46
N ASP A 41 2.38 23.00 -6.90
CA ASP A 41 2.51 24.16 -6.01
C ASP A 41 1.30 24.32 -5.10
N GLU A 42 0.08 24.06 -5.58
CA GLU A 42 -1.13 24.05 -4.75
C GLU A 42 -1.13 22.91 -3.74
N ILE A 43 -0.69 21.70 -4.16
CA ILE A 43 -0.53 20.55 -3.24
C ILE A 43 0.48 20.90 -2.14
N CYS A 44 1.61 21.52 -2.50
CA CYS A 44 2.64 21.93 -1.54
C CYS A 44 2.12 22.98 -0.56
N ALA A 45 1.40 23.99 -1.06
CA ALA A 45 0.81 25.04 -0.22
C ALA A 45 -0.19 24.44 0.78
N GLU A 46 -1.02 23.51 0.34
CA GLU A 46 -2.01 22.84 1.16
C GLU A 46 -1.39 21.91 2.21
N ALA A 47 -0.34 21.16 1.84
CA ALA A 47 0.40 20.29 2.75
C ALA A 47 1.41 21.03 3.64
N GLY A 48 1.59 22.34 3.47
CA GLY A 48 2.54 23.15 4.25
C GLY A 48 4.01 22.80 4.00
N ILE A 49 4.36 22.39 2.78
CA ILE A 49 5.72 21.96 2.42
C ILE A 49 6.27 22.76 1.22
N SER A 50 7.57 22.65 0.98
CA SER A 50 8.20 23.18 -0.23
C SER A 50 8.06 22.21 -1.41
N THR A 51 8.11 22.74 -2.65
CA THR A 51 8.17 21.93 -3.89
C THR A 51 9.36 20.97 -3.90
N ARG A 52 10.50 21.39 -3.35
CA ARG A 52 11.68 20.51 -3.13
C ARG A 52 11.34 19.35 -2.20
N THR A 53 10.58 19.61 -1.15
CA THR A 53 10.13 18.56 -0.24
C THR A 53 9.20 17.58 -0.96
N PHE A 54 8.26 18.09 -1.75
CA PHE A 54 7.36 17.24 -2.55
C PHE A 54 8.15 16.25 -3.41
N PHE A 55 9.12 16.71 -4.19
CA PHE A 55 9.91 15.87 -5.09
C PHE A 55 10.85 14.87 -4.37
N ASN A 56 11.08 15.03 -3.06
CA ASN A 56 11.74 14.00 -2.25
C ASN A 56 10.83 12.81 -1.93
N TYR A 57 9.51 12.96 -2.08
CA TYR A 57 8.50 11.92 -1.80
C TYR A 57 7.87 11.37 -3.07
N PHE A 58 7.56 12.23 -4.03
CA PHE A 58 6.81 11.87 -5.23
C PHE A 58 7.45 12.49 -6.48
N PRO A 59 7.66 11.69 -7.54
CA PRO A 59 8.26 12.21 -8.78
C PRO A 59 7.33 13.15 -9.56
N ASN A 60 6.02 13.03 -9.35
CA ASN A 60 4.98 13.84 -10.02
C ASN A 60 3.69 13.83 -9.20
N LYS A 61 2.66 14.60 -9.63
CA LYS A 61 1.38 14.68 -8.94
C LYS A 61 0.57 13.37 -9.07
N GLU A 62 0.73 12.65 -10.17
CA GLU A 62 0.09 11.37 -10.42
C GLU A 62 0.46 10.35 -9.34
N SER A 63 1.75 10.28 -9.00
CA SER A 63 2.25 9.39 -7.94
C SER A 63 1.79 9.80 -6.53
N ALA A 64 1.53 11.08 -6.31
CA ALA A 64 0.95 11.54 -5.03
C ALA A 64 -0.53 11.18 -4.90
N ILE A 65 -1.26 11.08 -6.02
CA ILE A 65 -2.68 10.72 -6.06
C ILE A 65 -2.87 9.21 -6.15
N ALA A 66 -1.99 8.52 -6.90
CA ALA A 66 -1.99 7.08 -7.00
C ALA A 66 -1.72 6.47 -5.62
N TYR A 67 -2.77 5.92 -5.01
CA TYR A 67 -2.68 5.34 -3.68
C TYR A 67 -2.08 3.94 -3.76
N GLY A 68 -0.77 3.87 -3.99
CA GLY A 68 -0.01 2.63 -3.97
C GLY A 68 0.34 2.20 -2.54
N PRO A 69 0.61 0.90 -2.32
CA PRO A 69 1.06 0.41 -1.01
C PRO A 69 2.38 1.08 -0.62
N SER A 70 2.52 1.42 0.66
CA SER A 70 3.79 1.91 1.20
C SER A 70 4.74 0.76 1.54
N ASP A 71 6.03 1.09 1.68
CA ASP A 71 7.03 0.11 2.06
C ASP A 71 6.70 -0.54 3.41
N ILE A 72 6.93 -1.84 3.50
CA ILE A 72 6.73 -2.60 4.74
C ILE A 72 7.83 -2.20 5.75
N PRO A 73 7.48 -1.98 7.03
CA PRO A 73 8.45 -1.70 8.07
C PRO A 73 9.56 -2.75 8.15
N PRO A 74 10.85 -2.34 8.22
CA PRO A 74 11.97 -3.28 8.25
C PRO A 74 11.90 -4.30 9.38
N GLU A 75 11.34 -3.92 10.53
CA GLU A 75 11.12 -4.81 11.67
C GLU A 75 10.14 -5.94 11.34
N LEU A 76 9.04 -5.65 10.67
CA LEU A 76 8.07 -6.66 10.25
C LEU A 76 8.63 -7.58 9.17
N VAL A 77 9.44 -7.02 8.26
CA VAL A 77 10.17 -7.83 7.28
C VAL A 77 11.14 -8.78 7.98
N ALA A 78 11.88 -8.28 8.98
CA ALA A 78 12.82 -9.10 9.75
C ALA A 78 12.12 -10.24 10.49
N ASP A 79 11.00 -9.97 11.14
CA ASP A 79 10.20 -10.97 11.85
C ASP A 79 9.65 -12.03 10.88
N PHE A 80 9.11 -11.61 9.73
CA PHE A 80 8.60 -12.52 8.71
C PHE A 80 9.71 -13.43 8.14
N VAL A 81 10.90 -12.89 7.87
CA VAL A 81 12.04 -13.67 7.37
C VAL A 81 12.59 -14.60 8.45
N ALA A 82 12.65 -14.15 9.69
CA ALA A 82 13.15 -14.96 10.83
C ALA A 82 12.27 -16.17 11.16
N ALA A 83 11.00 -16.17 10.77
CA ALA A 83 10.11 -17.31 10.91
C ALA A 83 10.58 -18.54 10.11
N GLY A 84 11.41 -18.34 9.07
CA GLY A 84 12.00 -19.40 8.28
C GLY A 84 11.05 -20.10 7.31
N PRO A 85 11.52 -21.14 6.61
CA PRO A 85 10.75 -21.87 5.62
C PRO A 85 9.49 -22.51 6.20
N ALA A 86 8.37 -22.41 5.46
CA ALA A 86 7.07 -22.97 5.82
C ALA A 86 6.31 -23.41 4.55
N PRO A 87 5.19 -24.16 4.69
CA PRO A 87 4.32 -24.48 3.56
C PRO A 87 3.85 -23.20 2.84
N TYR A 88 3.77 -23.25 1.52
CA TYR A 88 3.42 -22.06 0.72
C TYR A 88 2.06 -21.45 1.07
N SER A 89 1.07 -22.26 1.48
CA SER A 89 -0.22 -21.76 1.96
C SER A 89 -0.11 -20.92 3.23
N GLU A 90 0.78 -21.29 4.13
CA GLU A 90 1.07 -20.57 5.38
C GLU A 90 1.82 -19.27 5.06
N VAL A 91 2.88 -19.36 4.24
CA VAL A 91 3.63 -18.18 3.75
C VAL A 91 2.71 -17.19 3.08
N LEU A 92 1.79 -17.63 2.22
CA LEU A 92 0.83 -16.77 1.55
C LEU A 92 -0.11 -16.06 2.54
N ALA A 93 -0.66 -16.79 3.53
CA ALA A 93 -1.55 -16.21 4.53
C ALA A 93 -0.85 -15.14 5.38
N GLU A 94 0.37 -15.42 5.83
CA GLU A 94 1.18 -14.48 6.60
C GLU A 94 1.62 -13.28 5.73
N LEU A 95 1.95 -13.51 4.46
CA LEU A 95 2.32 -12.45 3.53
C LEU A 95 1.14 -11.48 3.26
N ILE A 96 -0.09 -12.00 3.12
CA ILE A 96 -1.28 -11.15 2.98
C ILE A 96 -1.44 -10.30 4.24
N THR A 97 -1.27 -10.87 5.42
CA THR A 97 -1.33 -10.16 6.69
C THR A 97 -0.26 -9.06 6.77
N LEU A 98 0.95 -9.36 6.34
CA LEU A 98 2.07 -8.42 6.28
C LEU A 98 1.78 -7.29 5.27
N ALA A 99 1.32 -7.63 4.06
CA ALA A 99 1.00 -6.65 3.02
C ALA A 99 -0.16 -5.73 3.41
N ALA A 100 -1.10 -6.23 4.20
CA ALA A 100 -2.24 -5.46 4.71
C ALA A 100 -1.92 -4.63 5.97
N HIS A 101 -0.75 -4.80 6.57
CA HIS A 101 -0.40 -4.13 7.84
C HIS A 101 -0.53 -2.61 7.74
N HIS A 102 -0.08 -2.03 6.64
CA HIS A 102 -0.20 -0.58 6.39
C HIS A 102 -1.65 -0.08 6.45
N LEU A 103 -2.60 -0.86 5.97
CA LEU A 103 -4.02 -0.52 5.97
C LEU A 103 -4.64 -0.48 7.36
N ARG A 104 -4.01 -1.16 8.34
CA ARG A 104 -4.42 -1.13 9.75
C ARG A 104 -3.89 0.10 10.46
N ASP A 105 -2.63 0.45 10.21
CA ASP A 105 -1.97 1.56 10.90
C ASP A 105 -2.43 2.93 10.39
N VAL A 106 -2.65 3.04 9.09
CA VAL A 106 -3.10 4.26 8.41
C VAL A 106 -4.21 3.87 7.43
N PRO A 107 -5.44 3.63 7.93
CA PRO A 107 -6.55 3.25 7.07
C PRO A 107 -6.82 4.36 6.05
N PRO A 108 -6.95 4.02 4.76
CA PRO A 108 -7.34 4.99 3.76
C PRO A 108 -8.76 5.48 4.01
N LYS A 109 -9.04 6.73 3.64
CA LYS A 109 -10.42 7.20 3.58
C LYS A 109 -11.11 6.57 2.38
N ARG A 110 -12.31 6.02 2.56
CA ARG A 110 -13.08 5.34 1.48
C ARG A 110 -13.24 6.24 0.27
N GLU A 111 -13.62 7.50 0.47
CA GLU A 111 -13.79 8.48 -0.61
C GLU A 111 -12.50 8.70 -1.42
N HIS A 112 -11.32 8.71 -0.76
CA HIS A 112 -10.04 8.84 -1.42
C HIS A 112 -9.70 7.62 -2.26
N ALA A 113 -9.92 6.42 -1.74
CA ALA A 113 -9.70 5.18 -2.47
C ALA A 113 -10.62 5.06 -3.69
N ALA A 114 -11.91 5.35 -3.51
CA ALA A 114 -12.89 5.36 -4.60
C ALA A 114 -12.52 6.38 -5.68
N HIS A 115 -12.15 7.61 -5.30
CA HIS A 115 -11.73 8.64 -6.26
C HIS A 115 -10.49 8.24 -7.05
N MET A 116 -9.47 7.68 -6.38
CA MET A 116 -8.27 7.20 -7.06
C MET A 116 -8.61 6.10 -8.09
N LEU A 117 -9.48 5.15 -7.73
CA LEU A 117 -9.93 4.11 -8.65
C LEU A 117 -10.67 4.68 -9.88
N GLU A 118 -11.50 5.70 -9.69
CA GLU A 118 -12.16 6.38 -10.81
C GLU A 118 -11.18 7.17 -11.68
N LEU A 119 -10.22 7.86 -11.08
CA LEU A 119 -9.16 8.54 -11.82
C LEU A 119 -8.29 7.57 -12.61
N ALA A 120 -7.95 6.41 -12.04
CA ALA A 120 -7.19 5.38 -12.74
C ALA A 120 -7.92 4.83 -13.98
N LYS A 121 -9.27 4.83 -14.01
CA LYS A 121 -10.06 4.44 -15.20
C LYS A 121 -10.05 5.50 -16.31
N THR A 122 -9.90 6.76 -15.95
CA THR A 122 -10.06 7.90 -16.88
C THR A 122 -8.74 8.58 -17.24
N SER A 123 -7.71 8.46 -16.40
CA SER A 123 -6.38 9.05 -16.62
C SER A 123 -5.30 7.97 -16.79
N PRO A 124 -4.77 7.78 -18.01
CA PRO A 124 -3.67 6.84 -18.25
C PRO A 124 -2.43 7.12 -17.40
N ALA A 125 -2.16 8.39 -17.09
CA ALA A 125 -1.01 8.78 -16.26
C ALA A 125 -1.16 8.34 -14.80
N VAL A 126 -2.36 8.47 -14.22
CA VAL A 126 -2.67 7.99 -12.87
C VAL A 126 -2.64 6.46 -12.83
N LEU A 127 -3.21 5.79 -13.85
CA LEU A 127 -3.15 4.34 -13.97
C LEU A 127 -1.70 3.84 -14.04
N ALA A 128 -0.85 4.47 -14.86
CA ALA A 128 0.55 4.11 -14.98
C ALA A 128 1.31 4.28 -13.66
N ALA A 129 1.08 5.36 -12.92
CA ALA A 129 1.67 5.59 -11.61
C ALA A 129 1.21 4.52 -10.59
N PHE A 130 -0.07 4.19 -10.58
CA PHE A 130 -0.63 3.15 -9.73
C PHE A 130 -0.04 1.76 -10.02
N LEU A 131 0.06 1.38 -11.30
CA LEU A 131 0.66 0.10 -11.70
C LEU A 131 2.14 0.02 -11.34
N ALA A 132 2.90 1.12 -11.51
CA ALA A 132 4.31 1.17 -11.12
C ALA A 132 4.51 1.00 -9.60
N ASP A 133 3.63 1.57 -8.79
CA ASP A 133 3.64 1.38 -7.33
C ASP A 133 3.30 -0.08 -6.94
N LEU A 134 2.32 -0.69 -7.60
CA LEU A 134 1.99 -2.10 -7.38
C LEU A 134 3.14 -3.03 -7.76
N GLU A 135 3.79 -2.79 -8.90
CA GLU A 135 4.94 -3.57 -9.35
C GLU A 135 6.11 -3.47 -8.37
N ARG A 136 6.45 -2.26 -7.94
CA ARG A 136 7.48 -2.02 -6.93
C ARG A 136 7.20 -2.77 -5.63
N PHE A 137 5.97 -2.74 -5.16
CA PHE A 137 5.57 -3.44 -3.93
C PHE A 137 5.59 -4.96 -4.11
N GLN A 138 5.16 -5.48 -5.28
CA GLN A 138 5.24 -6.91 -5.59
C GLN A 138 6.69 -7.40 -5.59
N LEU A 139 7.64 -6.64 -6.16
CA LEU A 139 9.06 -6.97 -6.13
C LEU A 139 9.58 -7.02 -4.68
N GLN A 140 9.16 -6.11 -3.81
CA GLN A 140 9.50 -6.14 -2.39
C GLN A 140 8.98 -7.41 -1.71
N LEU A 141 7.71 -7.76 -1.95
CA LEU A 141 7.13 -9.00 -1.40
C LEU A 141 7.87 -10.24 -1.91
N THR A 142 8.25 -10.27 -3.19
CA THR A 142 9.01 -11.38 -3.77
C THR A 142 10.36 -11.53 -3.09
N ASP A 143 11.12 -10.44 -2.89
CA ASP A 143 12.41 -10.48 -2.18
C ASP A 143 12.27 -11.04 -0.75
N ILE A 144 11.23 -10.63 -0.05
CA ILE A 144 10.96 -11.10 1.32
C ILE A 144 10.68 -12.61 1.35
N ILE A 145 9.93 -13.14 0.38
CA ILE A 145 9.68 -14.59 0.25
C ILE A 145 10.97 -15.36 -0.05
N LEU A 146 11.75 -14.88 -1.04
CA LEU A 146 13.02 -15.51 -1.41
C LEU A 146 13.93 -15.66 -0.20
N ARG A 147 14.05 -14.62 0.62
CA ARG A 147 14.85 -14.62 1.84
C ARG A 147 14.30 -15.55 2.91
N ARG A 148 12.97 -15.59 3.11
CA ARG A 148 12.34 -16.46 4.10
C ARG A 148 12.47 -17.94 3.75
N GLN A 149 12.28 -18.28 2.48
CA GLN A 149 12.24 -19.67 1.99
C GLN A 149 13.61 -20.19 1.53
N ASP A 150 14.67 -19.38 1.62
CA ASP A 150 16.02 -19.70 1.11
C ASP A 150 15.98 -20.14 -0.37
N MET A 151 15.19 -19.39 -1.17
CA MET A 151 14.98 -19.68 -2.59
C MET A 151 15.98 -18.93 -3.48
N LYS A 152 16.11 -19.38 -4.73
CA LYS A 152 16.92 -18.69 -5.74
C LYS A 152 16.24 -17.39 -6.19
N PRO A 153 17.00 -16.36 -6.63
CA PRO A 153 16.46 -15.07 -7.02
C PRO A 153 15.44 -15.10 -8.18
N ASP A 154 15.46 -16.13 -8.99
CA ASP A 154 14.57 -16.32 -10.16
C ASP A 154 13.47 -17.35 -9.92
N ASP A 155 13.13 -17.64 -8.68
CA ASP A 155 12.13 -18.64 -8.33
C ASP A 155 10.70 -18.13 -8.67
N GLU A 156 10.08 -18.80 -9.63
CA GLU A 156 8.74 -18.45 -10.12
C GLU A 156 7.67 -18.57 -9.01
N MET A 157 7.84 -19.46 -8.04
CA MET A 157 6.90 -19.66 -6.96
C MET A 157 6.85 -18.43 -6.03
N ALA A 158 8.00 -17.81 -5.74
CA ALA A 158 8.03 -16.58 -4.96
C ALA A 158 7.28 -15.43 -5.65
N ALA A 159 7.43 -15.30 -6.98
CA ALA A 159 6.71 -14.32 -7.77
C ALA A 159 5.19 -14.59 -7.80
N LEU A 160 4.78 -15.85 -7.90
CA LEU A 160 3.36 -16.22 -7.87
C LEU A 160 2.72 -15.97 -6.51
N ILE A 161 3.38 -16.34 -5.40
CA ILE A 161 2.87 -16.12 -4.04
C ILE A 161 2.72 -14.63 -3.78
N SER A 162 3.71 -13.80 -4.16
CA SER A 162 3.63 -12.35 -4.00
C SER A 162 2.49 -11.72 -4.82
N ALA A 163 2.28 -12.18 -6.05
CA ALA A 163 1.18 -11.74 -6.91
C ALA A 163 -0.20 -12.09 -6.31
N LEU A 164 -0.35 -13.30 -5.76
CA LEU A 164 -1.59 -13.72 -5.09
C LEU A 164 -1.86 -12.91 -3.84
N ALA A 165 -0.85 -12.65 -3.02
CA ALA A 165 -0.99 -11.80 -1.84
C ALA A 165 -1.44 -10.38 -2.21
N LEU A 166 -0.77 -9.77 -3.18
CA LEU A 166 -1.13 -8.44 -3.67
C LEU A 166 -2.54 -8.40 -4.27
N THR A 167 -2.93 -9.43 -5.02
CA THR A 167 -4.28 -9.56 -5.59
C THR A 167 -5.35 -9.63 -4.50
N ALA A 168 -5.11 -10.37 -3.43
CA ALA A 168 -6.04 -10.46 -2.30
C ALA A 168 -6.24 -9.09 -1.63
N VAL A 169 -5.15 -8.37 -1.33
CA VAL A 169 -5.20 -7.04 -0.71
C VAL A 169 -5.90 -6.04 -1.63
N ARG A 170 -5.52 -5.99 -2.92
CA ARG A 170 -6.12 -5.09 -3.91
C ARG A 170 -7.61 -5.36 -4.10
N SER A 171 -8.00 -6.63 -4.26
CA SER A 171 -9.41 -7.01 -4.43
C SER A 171 -10.27 -6.64 -3.21
N GLY A 172 -9.72 -6.80 -2.01
CA GLY A 172 -10.37 -6.35 -0.77
C GLY A 172 -10.56 -4.84 -0.74
N LEU A 173 -9.53 -4.06 -1.09
CA LEU A 173 -9.58 -2.60 -1.18
C LEU A 173 -10.58 -2.09 -2.21
N GLU A 174 -10.56 -2.64 -3.43
CA GLU A 174 -11.49 -2.27 -4.51
C GLU A 174 -12.94 -2.53 -4.10
N ARG A 175 -13.18 -3.66 -3.46
CA ARG A 175 -14.50 -4.05 -3.00
C ARG A 175 -15.01 -3.15 -1.87
N TRP A 176 -14.14 -2.82 -0.93
CA TRP A 176 -14.44 -1.86 0.14
C TRP A 176 -14.70 -0.46 -0.42
N ALA A 177 -13.83 0.06 -1.28
CA ALA A 177 -13.97 1.41 -1.85
C ALA A 177 -15.23 1.57 -2.71
N GLY A 178 -15.64 0.51 -3.44
CA GLY A 178 -16.83 0.52 -4.31
C GLY A 178 -18.14 0.11 -3.64
N GLY A 179 -18.10 -0.30 -2.35
CA GLY A 179 -19.29 -0.70 -1.59
C GLY A 179 -20.00 0.46 -0.90
N GLU A 180 -21.25 0.23 -0.49
CA GLU A 180 -21.95 1.14 0.42
C GLU A 180 -21.24 1.16 1.79
N PRO A 181 -21.18 2.32 2.48
CA PRO A 181 -20.71 2.39 3.86
C PRO A 181 -21.56 1.45 4.73
N ASP A 182 -20.91 0.57 5.48
CA ASP A 182 -21.58 -0.24 6.49
C ASP A 182 -21.63 0.55 7.81
N ASP A 183 -22.65 0.33 8.63
CA ASP A 183 -22.84 1.03 9.93
C ASP A 183 -21.77 0.67 10.99
N GLY A 184 -20.78 -0.16 10.60
CA GLY A 184 -19.62 -0.55 11.41
C GLY A 184 -18.37 0.30 11.20
N ASP A 185 -17.23 -0.21 11.65
CA ASP A 185 -15.91 0.38 11.38
C ASP A 185 -15.66 0.42 9.88
N ASP A 186 -15.59 1.63 9.30
CA ASP A 186 -15.35 1.84 7.87
C ASP A 186 -13.86 1.58 7.50
N THR A 187 -13.46 0.32 7.59
CA THR A 187 -12.10 -0.14 7.34
C THR A 187 -12.06 -1.18 6.23
N PRO A 188 -11.00 -1.20 5.40
CA PRO A 188 -10.85 -2.20 4.36
C PRO A 188 -10.56 -3.61 4.87
N MET A 189 -10.17 -3.76 6.15
CA MET A 189 -9.65 -5.02 6.69
C MET A 189 -10.60 -6.22 6.54
N PRO A 190 -11.90 -6.14 6.87
CA PRO A 190 -12.81 -7.28 6.70
C PRO A 190 -12.90 -7.77 5.25
N TYR A 191 -12.78 -6.85 4.29
CA TYR A 191 -12.79 -7.17 2.87
C TYR A 191 -11.51 -7.84 2.40
N VAL A 192 -10.36 -7.41 2.93
CA VAL A 192 -9.04 -8.03 2.66
C VAL A 192 -8.98 -9.42 3.27
N GLU A 193 -9.43 -9.60 4.51
CA GLU A 193 -9.49 -10.90 5.19
C GLU A 193 -10.40 -11.89 4.45
N ARG A 194 -11.54 -11.43 3.95
CA ARG A 194 -12.42 -12.24 3.11
C ARG A 194 -11.75 -12.64 1.78
N ALA A 195 -11.06 -11.71 1.12
CA ALA A 195 -10.33 -12.02 -0.11
C ALA A 195 -9.20 -13.03 0.15
N ALA A 196 -8.47 -12.89 1.25
CA ALA A 196 -7.45 -13.85 1.70
C ALA A 196 -8.04 -15.25 1.92
N ALA A 197 -9.18 -15.34 2.61
CA ALA A 197 -9.87 -16.62 2.83
C ALA A 197 -10.29 -17.28 1.52
N LEU A 198 -10.77 -16.50 0.53
CA LEU A 198 -11.12 -17.02 -0.80
C LEU A 198 -9.90 -17.55 -1.55
N VAL A 199 -8.78 -16.83 -1.54
CA VAL A 199 -7.52 -17.29 -2.15
C VAL A 199 -7.04 -18.58 -1.48
N ASN A 200 -7.02 -18.64 -0.14
CA ASN A 200 -6.62 -19.86 0.58
C ASN A 200 -7.53 -21.04 0.28
N SER A 201 -8.83 -20.83 0.06
CA SER A 201 -9.77 -21.90 -0.25
C SER A 201 -9.50 -22.60 -1.60
N ILE A 202 -8.75 -21.94 -2.50
CA ILE A 202 -8.35 -22.53 -3.79
C ILE A 202 -7.32 -23.67 -3.56
N PHE A 203 -6.51 -23.56 -2.49
CA PHE A 203 -5.43 -24.50 -2.20
C PHE A 203 -5.79 -25.55 -1.13
N THR A 204 -6.95 -25.45 -0.50
CA THR A 204 -7.36 -26.31 0.65
C THR A 204 -8.52 -27.26 0.29
N LYS A 205 -8.51 -27.81 -0.93
CA LYS A 205 -9.46 -28.89 -1.29
C LYS A 205 -8.85 -30.25 -1.09
#